data_e2728af3106189f0185f13e19921581b
#
_entry.id   e2728af3106189f0185f13e19921581b
#
_cell.length_a   1.000
_cell.length_b   1.000
_cell.length_c   1.000
_cell.angle_alpha   90.00
_cell.angle_beta   90.00
_cell.angle_gamma   90.00
#
_symmetry.space_group_name_H-M   'P 1'
#
loop_
_entity.id
_entity.type
_entity.pdbx_description
1 polymer ?
#
loop_
_entity_poly.entity_id
_entity_poly.type
_entity_poly.pdbx_seq_one_letter_code
_entity_poly.pdbx_strand_id
1 'polypeptide(L)'
;MRLVQYRGRDGARRVGAVRDDGNVQAIKGVTSTYEVALESIKEERSIKSFVEDRIGSETDSMRQILSDKRIHVPFHHPDPYRQLITGTGLSHLGSASARSAMHEKLEQNESAMTDSMKMFKWGVDGGKPKANEIGTQAEWFYKGNGNWVVDPEASLTWPSFALD
;
A
#
# COMPACT_ATOMS: atom_id res chain seq x y z
N MET A 1 -4.70 -8.26 -10.93
CA MET A 1 -4.25 -9.30 -9.97
C MET A 1 -4.11 -8.66 -8.60
N ARG A 2 -4.54 -9.34 -7.55
CA ARG A 2 -4.42 -8.92 -6.15
C ARG A 2 -3.60 -9.97 -5.41
N LEU A 3 -2.63 -9.55 -4.61
CA LEU A 3 -1.81 -10.43 -3.78
C LEU A 3 -2.10 -10.17 -2.30
N VAL A 4 -2.03 -11.23 -1.50
CA VAL A 4 -2.16 -11.15 -0.04
C VAL A 4 -1.04 -11.95 0.61
N GLN A 5 -0.55 -11.47 1.74
CA GLN A 5 0.29 -12.24 2.66
C GLN A 5 -0.59 -12.77 3.77
N TYR A 6 -0.42 -14.04 4.11
CA TYR A 6 -1.23 -14.68 5.13
C TYR A 6 -0.50 -15.85 5.78
N ARG A 7 -1.01 -16.29 6.91
CA ARG A 7 -0.56 -17.51 7.57
C ARG A 7 -1.44 -18.68 7.11
N GLY A 8 -0.82 -19.71 6.57
CA GLY A 8 -1.49 -20.96 6.25
C GLY A 8 -2.05 -21.64 7.49
N ARG A 9 -2.88 -22.66 7.32
CA ARG A 9 -3.45 -23.43 8.44
C ARG A 9 -2.40 -24.21 9.23
N ASP A 10 -1.26 -24.50 8.61
CA ASP A 10 -0.08 -25.10 9.21
C ASP A 10 0.82 -24.08 9.95
N GLY A 11 0.42 -22.81 9.98
CA GLY A 11 1.16 -21.71 10.58
C GLY A 11 2.24 -21.09 9.70
N ALA A 12 2.54 -21.66 8.53
CA ALA A 12 3.56 -21.15 7.64
C ALA A 12 3.12 -19.83 6.94
N ARG A 13 4.05 -18.93 6.73
CA ARG A 13 3.80 -17.69 5.98
C ARG A 13 3.70 -18.00 4.49
N ARG A 14 2.71 -17.38 3.85
CA ARG A 14 2.44 -17.55 2.43
C ARG A 14 2.10 -16.23 1.76
N VAL A 15 2.35 -16.20 0.46
CA VAL A 15 1.76 -15.22 -0.44
C VAL A 15 0.76 -15.93 -1.34
N GLY A 16 -0.38 -15.33 -1.59
CA GLY A 16 -1.37 -15.90 -2.48
C GLY A 16 -1.98 -14.87 -3.42
N ALA A 17 -2.39 -15.35 -4.57
CA ALA A 17 -3.16 -14.59 -5.55
C ALA A 17 -4.65 -14.74 -5.26
N VAL A 18 -5.34 -13.62 -5.04
CA VAL A 18 -6.79 -13.60 -4.81
C VAL A 18 -7.49 -13.72 -6.15
N ARG A 19 -8.39 -14.70 -6.25
CA ARG A 19 -9.23 -14.97 -7.41
C ARG A 19 -10.59 -14.28 -7.29
N ASP A 20 -11.28 -14.18 -8.40
CA ASP A 20 -12.59 -13.52 -8.44
C ASP A 20 -13.67 -14.29 -7.69
N ASP A 21 -13.51 -15.60 -7.52
CA ASP A 21 -14.37 -16.47 -6.70
C ASP A 21 -14.13 -16.33 -5.19
N GLY A 22 -13.19 -15.49 -4.79
CA GLY A 22 -12.81 -15.28 -3.38
C GLY A 22 -11.84 -16.32 -2.82
N ASN A 23 -11.33 -17.21 -3.63
CA ASN A 23 -10.26 -18.13 -3.26
C ASN A 23 -8.89 -17.45 -3.35
N VAL A 24 -7.95 -17.90 -2.53
CA VAL A 24 -6.56 -17.47 -2.51
C VAL A 24 -5.70 -18.66 -2.89
N GLN A 25 -5.02 -18.59 -4.02
CA GLN A 25 -4.08 -19.63 -4.46
C GLN A 25 -2.66 -19.27 -4.03
N ALA A 26 -2.03 -20.16 -3.29
CA ALA A 26 -0.66 -19.96 -2.82
C ALA A 26 0.33 -19.91 -3.99
N ILE A 27 1.35 -19.05 -3.87
CA ILE A 27 2.44 -18.90 -4.83
C ILE A 27 3.62 -19.71 -4.32
N LYS A 28 4.15 -20.58 -5.15
CA LYS A 28 5.27 -21.48 -4.79
C LYS A 28 6.60 -20.72 -4.74
N GLY A 29 7.45 -21.10 -3.80
CA GLY A 29 8.85 -20.66 -3.73
C GLY A 29 9.06 -19.26 -3.15
N VAL A 30 8.00 -18.61 -2.64
CA VAL A 30 8.06 -17.29 -2.01
C VAL A 30 7.16 -17.24 -0.77
N THR A 31 7.55 -16.45 0.21
CA THR A 31 6.82 -16.29 1.48
C THR A 31 6.36 -14.86 1.74
N SER A 32 6.82 -13.91 0.92
CA SER A 32 6.48 -12.50 1.05
C SER A 32 6.28 -11.82 -0.32
N THR A 33 5.48 -10.76 -0.34
CA THR A 33 5.33 -9.91 -1.54
C THR A 33 6.63 -9.20 -1.90
N TYR A 34 7.51 -8.97 -0.92
CA TYR A 34 8.87 -8.49 -1.16
C TYR A 34 9.67 -9.49 -2.01
N GLU A 35 9.65 -10.77 -1.64
CA GLU A 35 10.31 -11.83 -2.43
C GLU A 35 9.70 -11.94 -3.84
N VAL A 36 8.38 -11.87 -3.97
CA VAL A 36 7.72 -11.86 -5.29
C VAL A 36 8.28 -10.72 -6.16
N ALA A 37 8.38 -9.51 -5.61
CA ALA A 37 8.91 -8.37 -6.35
C ALA A 37 10.40 -8.56 -6.70
N LEU A 38 11.20 -8.96 -5.72
CA LEU A 38 12.66 -9.11 -5.88
C LEU A 38 13.01 -10.20 -6.91
N GLU A 39 12.37 -11.36 -6.81
CA GLU A 39 12.62 -12.46 -7.75
C GLU A 39 12.09 -12.13 -9.16
N SER A 40 10.95 -11.42 -9.27
CA SER A 40 10.47 -10.92 -10.57
C SER A 40 11.49 -9.99 -11.24
N ILE A 41 12.12 -9.10 -10.46
CA ILE A 41 13.17 -8.20 -10.97
C ILE A 41 14.39 -8.98 -11.43
N LYS A 42 14.86 -9.93 -10.61
CA LYS A 42 16.00 -10.78 -10.95
C LYS A 42 15.80 -11.59 -12.22
N GLU A 43 14.57 -12.06 -12.45
CA GLU A 43 14.19 -12.82 -13.64
C GLU A 43 13.82 -11.93 -14.83
N GLU A 44 13.92 -10.60 -14.68
CA GLU A 44 13.53 -9.62 -15.70
C GLU A 44 12.09 -9.82 -16.21
N ARG A 45 11.17 -10.15 -15.31
CA ARG A 45 9.78 -10.47 -15.60
C ARG A 45 8.82 -9.52 -14.90
N SER A 46 7.63 -9.38 -15.44
CA SER A 46 6.55 -8.71 -14.72
C SER A 46 6.12 -9.56 -13.51
N ILE A 47 5.70 -8.91 -12.42
CA ILE A 47 5.11 -9.59 -11.25
C ILE A 47 3.96 -10.51 -11.67
N LYS A 48 3.14 -10.09 -12.62
CA LYS A 48 2.01 -10.88 -13.12
C LYS A 48 2.50 -12.20 -13.73
N SER A 49 3.44 -12.14 -14.66
CA SER A 49 4.01 -13.33 -15.32
C SER A 49 4.72 -14.24 -14.32
N PHE A 50 5.49 -13.68 -13.39
CA PHE A 50 6.16 -14.43 -12.33
C PHE A 50 5.19 -15.22 -11.47
N VAL A 51 4.09 -14.59 -11.06
CA VAL A 51 3.07 -15.21 -10.21
C VAL A 51 2.28 -16.28 -10.98
N GLU A 52 1.88 -16.02 -12.22
CA GLU A 52 1.09 -16.96 -13.02
C GLU A 52 1.80 -18.30 -13.20
N ASP A 53 3.12 -18.29 -13.39
CA ASP A 53 3.92 -19.52 -13.54
C ASP A 53 4.12 -20.29 -12.21
N ARG A 54 3.91 -19.62 -11.07
CA ARG A 54 4.17 -20.19 -9.74
C ARG A 54 2.90 -20.44 -8.93
N ILE A 55 1.74 -20.33 -9.53
CA ILE A 55 0.48 -20.66 -8.85
C ILE A 55 0.51 -22.11 -8.41
N GLY A 56 0.31 -22.31 -7.10
CA GLY A 56 0.24 -23.64 -6.49
C GLY A 56 -1.16 -24.25 -6.58
N SER A 57 -1.24 -25.52 -6.26
CA SER A 57 -2.53 -26.22 -6.08
C SER A 57 -3.18 -25.93 -4.73
N GLU A 58 -2.41 -25.41 -3.77
CA GLU A 58 -2.93 -25.08 -2.45
C GLU A 58 -3.83 -23.85 -2.53
N THR A 59 -5.04 -24.02 -1.98
CA THR A 59 -6.08 -22.98 -1.99
C THR A 59 -6.61 -22.76 -0.58
N ASP A 60 -6.89 -21.51 -0.24
CA ASP A 60 -7.58 -21.13 1.00
C ASP A 60 -8.70 -20.12 0.65
N SER A 61 -9.69 -19.99 1.54
CA SER A 61 -10.76 -19.01 1.35
C SER A 61 -10.33 -17.66 1.95
N MET A 62 -10.44 -16.57 1.18
CA MET A 62 -10.18 -15.22 1.69
C MET A 62 -11.07 -14.89 2.89
N ARG A 63 -12.35 -15.31 2.86
CA ARG A 63 -13.27 -15.15 3.99
C ARG A 63 -12.74 -15.84 5.24
N GLN A 64 -12.23 -17.07 5.09
CA GLN A 64 -11.70 -17.85 6.23
C GLN A 64 -10.39 -17.25 6.74
N ILE A 65 -9.51 -16.78 5.85
CA ILE A 65 -8.27 -16.09 6.24
C ILE A 65 -8.60 -14.86 7.11
N LEU A 66 -9.59 -14.08 6.71
CA LEU A 66 -10.02 -12.90 7.46
C LEU A 66 -10.68 -13.28 8.80
N SER A 67 -11.62 -14.23 8.81
CA SER A 67 -12.31 -14.61 10.04
C SER A 67 -11.37 -15.22 11.09
N ASP A 68 -10.33 -15.92 10.64
CA ASP A 68 -9.32 -16.52 11.52
C ASP A 68 -8.18 -15.55 11.88
N LYS A 69 -8.25 -14.29 11.43
CA LYS A 69 -7.21 -13.26 11.63
C LYS A 69 -5.81 -13.72 11.16
N ARG A 70 -5.77 -14.42 10.03
CA ARG A 70 -4.53 -14.98 9.46
C ARG A 70 -3.89 -14.10 8.41
N ILE A 71 -4.49 -12.96 8.08
CA ILE A 71 -3.96 -12.00 7.13
C ILE A 71 -2.78 -11.25 7.74
N HIS A 72 -1.75 -10.99 6.94
CA HIS A 72 -0.61 -10.18 7.30
C HIS A 72 -0.62 -8.84 6.57
N VAL A 73 0.26 -7.94 6.98
CA VAL A 73 0.52 -6.69 6.25
C VAL A 73 0.78 -6.98 4.77
N PRO A 74 0.33 -6.12 3.86
CA PRO A 74 0.45 -6.39 2.41
C PRO A 74 1.89 -6.39 1.90
N PHE A 75 2.79 -5.73 2.64
CA PHE A 75 4.21 -5.63 2.31
C PHE A 75 5.03 -5.46 3.58
N HIS A 76 6.18 -6.09 3.64
CA HIS A 76 7.22 -5.83 4.64
C HIS A 76 8.59 -6.10 4.04
N HIS A 77 9.57 -5.32 4.45
CA HIS A 77 10.97 -5.57 4.14
C HIS A 77 11.60 -6.44 5.25
N PRO A 78 12.48 -7.41 4.95
CA PRO A 78 13.16 -8.22 5.99
C PRO A 78 13.92 -7.37 7.02
N ASP A 79 14.47 -6.23 6.58
CA ASP A 79 15.00 -5.20 7.46
C ASP A 79 13.98 -4.06 7.54
N PRO A 80 13.24 -3.91 8.66
CA PRO A 80 12.17 -2.92 8.76
C PRO A 80 12.67 -1.48 8.69
N TYR A 81 13.94 -1.22 8.94
CA TYR A 81 14.51 0.13 8.80
C TYR A 81 14.66 0.57 7.35
N ARG A 82 14.64 -0.38 6.41
CA ARG A 82 14.63 -0.09 4.96
C ARG A 82 13.24 0.07 4.37
N GLN A 83 12.20 -0.04 5.17
CA GLN A 83 10.82 0.24 4.79
C GLN A 83 10.40 1.59 5.35
N LEU A 84 10.28 2.58 4.49
CA LEU A 84 9.81 3.91 4.90
C LEU A 84 8.29 3.95 4.84
N ILE A 85 7.68 4.41 5.94
CA ILE A 85 6.26 4.72 5.99
C ILE A 85 6.12 6.22 5.80
N THR A 86 5.41 6.61 4.76
CA THR A 86 5.24 8.01 4.39
C THR A 86 3.78 8.37 4.27
N GLY A 87 3.45 9.62 4.55
CA GLY A 87 2.19 10.23 4.16
C GLY A 87 2.43 11.13 2.96
N THR A 88 1.48 11.20 2.06
CA THR A 88 1.40 12.25 1.06
C THR A 88 0.46 13.33 1.57
N GLY A 89 0.81 14.61 1.37
CA GLY A 89 -0.06 15.72 1.69
C GLY A 89 -1.26 15.78 0.75
N LEU A 90 -1.53 16.94 0.21
CA LEU A 90 -2.72 17.21 -0.58
C LEU A 90 -2.58 16.81 -2.06
N SER A 91 -2.00 15.66 -2.34
CA SER A 91 -1.64 15.23 -3.69
C SER A 91 -2.76 14.54 -4.49
N HIS A 92 -3.94 14.36 -3.91
CA HIS A 92 -5.06 13.69 -4.61
C HIS A 92 -6.43 14.22 -4.16
N LEU A 93 -7.40 14.14 -5.08
CA LEU A 93 -8.77 14.62 -4.86
C LEU A 93 -9.65 13.68 -4.01
N GLY A 94 -9.17 12.50 -3.67
CA GLY A 94 -9.99 11.38 -3.16
C GLY A 94 -10.32 11.39 -1.68
N SER A 95 -9.97 12.38 -0.89
CA SER A 95 -10.37 12.43 0.51
C SER A 95 -11.22 13.63 0.84
N ALA A 96 -12.25 13.31 1.48
CA ALA A 96 -13.28 13.97 2.27
C ALA A 96 -13.41 15.52 2.29
N SER A 97 -14.54 15.94 2.81
CA SER A 97 -15.09 17.30 2.98
C SER A 97 -14.12 18.39 3.48
N ALA A 98 -13.09 18.07 4.24
CA ALA A 98 -12.07 19.04 4.65
C ALA A 98 -11.28 19.62 3.47
N ARG A 99 -11.19 18.91 2.34
CA ARG A 99 -10.55 19.38 1.12
C ARG A 99 -11.47 20.22 0.24
N SER A 100 -12.77 20.04 0.31
CA SER A 100 -13.70 20.92 -0.37
C SER A 100 -13.56 22.35 0.13
N ALA A 101 -13.41 22.54 1.44
CA ALA A 101 -13.11 23.84 2.03
C ALA A 101 -11.76 24.45 1.60
N MET A 102 -10.80 23.60 1.21
CA MET A 102 -9.54 24.06 0.64
C MET A 102 -9.68 24.44 -0.83
N HIS A 103 -10.49 23.73 -1.60
CA HIS A 103 -10.80 24.11 -2.99
C HIS A 103 -11.43 25.49 -3.07
N GLU A 104 -12.38 25.79 -2.21
CA GLU A 104 -12.99 27.12 -2.13
C GLU A 104 -11.97 28.23 -1.83
N LYS A 105 -10.91 27.92 -1.04
CA LYS A 105 -9.82 28.85 -0.75
C LYS A 105 -8.81 28.97 -1.89
N LEU A 106 -8.63 27.94 -2.71
CA LEU A 106 -7.73 27.95 -3.88
C LEU A 106 -8.22 28.91 -4.97
N GLU A 107 -9.54 29.15 -5.04
CA GLU A 107 -10.13 30.06 -6.00
C GLU A 107 -9.97 31.54 -5.63
N GLN A 108 -9.64 31.85 -4.37
CA GLN A 108 -9.75 33.21 -3.85
C GLN A 108 -8.47 34.08 -3.89
N ASN A 109 -7.28 33.54 -3.78
CA ASN A 109 -6.03 34.35 -3.91
C ASN A 109 -4.74 33.50 -3.84
N GLU A 110 -3.98 33.49 -4.92
CA GLU A 110 -2.72 32.72 -5.01
C GLU A 110 -1.62 33.23 -4.05
N SER A 111 -1.64 34.52 -3.72
CA SER A 111 -0.66 35.14 -2.81
C SER A 111 -0.85 34.74 -1.33
N ALA A 112 -2.04 34.24 -0.98
CA ALA A 112 -2.37 33.80 0.38
C ALA A 112 -2.20 32.29 0.60
N MET A 113 -1.78 31.55 -0.43
CA MET A 113 -1.62 30.09 -0.34
C MET A 113 -0.36 29.72 0.45
N THR A 114 -0.50 28.72 1.33
CA THR A 114 0.66 28.03 1.90
C THR A 114 1.38 27.23 0.82
N ASP A 115 2.64 26.85 1.05
CA ASP A 115 3.38 26.05 0.08
C ASP A 115 2.75 24.70 -0.19
N SER A 116 2.17 24.03 0.83
CA SER A 116 1.39 22.81 0.65
C SER A 116 0.16 23.02 -0.26
N MET A 117 -0.51 24.15 -0.16
CA MET A 117 -1.65 24.49 -1.04
C MET A 117 -1.19 24.73 -2.49
N LYS A 118 -0.05 25.40 -2.69
CA LYS A 118 0.54 25.58 -4.02
C LYS A 118 0.91 24.25 -4.66
N MET A 119 1.56 23.35 -3.90
CA MET A 119 1.91 22.00 -4.37
C MET A 119 0.66 21.19 -4.75
N PHE A 120 -0.39 21.27 -3.94
CA PHE A 120 -1.67 20.64 -4.25
C PHE A 120 -2.27 21.18 -5.54
N LYS A 121 -2.30 22.52 -5.71
CA LYS A 121 -2.79 23.17 -6.94
C LYS A 121 -1.99 22.70 -8.16
N TRP A 122 -0.68 22.65 -8.09
CA TRP A 122 0.18 22.15 -9.19
C TRP A 122 -0.15 20.69 -9.52
N GLY A 123 -0.43 19.85 -8.52
CA GLY A 123 -0.86 18.47 -8.73
C GLY A 123 -2.21 18.38 -9.46
N VAL A 124 -3.15 19.25 -9.10
CA VAL A 124 -4.48 19.33 -9.74
C VAL A 124 -4.35 19.85 -11.18
N ASP A 125 -3.64 20.98 -11.37
CA ASP A 125 -3.48 21.63 -12.67
C ASP A 125 -2.68 20.75 -13.65
N GLY A 126 -1.64 20.07 -13.15
CA GLY A 126 -0.83 19.15 -13.95
C GLY A 126 -1.55 17.87 -14.34
N GLY A 127 -2.55 17.47 -13.56
CA GLY A 127 -3.33 16.27 -13.81
C GLY A 127 -2.49 15.00 -13.85
N LYS A 128 -3.03 13.96 -14.49
CA LYS A 128 -2.31 12.70 -14.69
C LYS A 128 -1.26 12.87 -15.81
N PRO A 129 0.03 12.61 -15.55
CA PRO A 129 1.05 12.68 -16.58
C PRO A 129 0.80 11.66 -17.68
N LYS A 130 1.24 11.96 -18.90
CA LYS A 130 1.23 11.00 -20.01
C LYS A 130 2.23 9.88 -19.76
N ALA A 131 2.11 8.79 -20.52
CA ALA A 131 3.09 7.70 -20.45
C ALA A 131 4.50 8.25 -20.72
N ASN A 132 5.45 7.89 -19.85
CA ASN A 132 6.86 8.33 -19.87
C ASN A 132 7.11 9.83 -19.56
N GLU A 133 6.11 10.54 -19.04
CA GLU A 133 6.30 11.89 -18.49
C GLU A 133 6.34 11.83 -16.96
N ILE A 134 7.14 12.71 -16.36
CA ILE A 134 7.19 12.88 -14.90
C ILE A 134 6.08 13.86 -14.52
N GLY A 135 5.23 13.44 -13.58
CA GLY A 135 4.17 14.30 -13.03
C GLY A 135 4.70 15.35 -12.05
N THR A 136 3.82 16.20 -11.59
CA THR A 136 4.11 17.15 -10.52
C THR A 136 4.52 16.41 -9.26
N GLN A 137 5.61 16.82 -8.62
CA GLN A 137 6.10 16.24 -7.38
C GLN A 137 5.07 16.45 -6.26
N ALA A 138 4.63 15.36 -5.64
CA ALA A 138 3.75 15.43 -4.48
C ALA A 138 4.52 15.78 -3.21
N GLU A 139 3.88 16.51 -2.31
CA GLU A 139 4.35 16.65 -0.94
C GLU A 139 4.32 15.27 -0.26
N TRP A 140 5.39 14.93 0.43
CA TRP A 140 5.45 13.72 1.25
C TRP A 140 6.17 13.99 2.57
N PHE A 141 5.85 13.23 3.59
CA PHE A 141 6.48 13.33 4.90
C PHE A 141 6.65 11.96 5.53
N TYR A 142 7.71 11.82 6.31
CA TYR A 142 8.05 10.59 7.01
C TYR A 142 7.12 10.38 8.19
N LYS A 143 6.55 9.17 8.29
CA LYS A 143 5.69 8.74 9.41
C LYS A 143 6.29 7.64 10.27
N GLY A 144 7.37 7.02 9.84
CA GLY A 144 7.99 5.92 10.54
C GLY A 144 8.64 4.92 9.59
N ASN A 145 9.06 3.80 10.12
CA ASN A 145 9.62 2.68 9.35
C ASN A 145 8.77 1.41 9.54
N GLY A 146 9.22 0.29 8.97
CA GLY A 146 8.50 -0.97 9.01
C GLY A 146 8.17 -1.51 10.41
N ASN A 147 8.85 -1.05 11.47
CA ASN A 147 8.53 -1.42 12.85
C ASN A 147 7.17 -0.87 13.34
N TRP A 148 6.65 0.15 12.68
CA TRP A 148 5.35 0.74 13.01
C TRP A 148 4.18 0.09 12.27
N VAL A 149 4.48 -0.84 11.37
CA VAL A 149 3.45 -1.55 10.60
C VAL A 149 3.00 -2.78 11.38
N VAL A 150 1.72 -2.87 11.63
CA VAL A 150 1.09 -4.00 12.32
C VAL A 150 0.14 -4.74 11.38
N ASP A 151 -0.08 -6.02 11.66
CA ASP A 151 -1.02 -6.83 10.90
C ASP A 151 -2.45 -6.25 10.98
N PRO A 152 -3.26 -6.42 9.92
CA PRO A 152 -4.66 -6.04 9.96
C PRO A 152 -5.37 -6.64 11.17
N GLU A 153 -6.21 -5.85 11.82
CA GLU A 153 -6.94 -6.21 13.05
C GLU A 153 -6.07 -6.47 14.30
N ALA A 154 -4.76 -6.19 14.23
CA ALA A 154 -3.95 -6.16 15.43
C ALA A 154 -4.33 -4.98 16.32
N SER A 155 -4.30 -5.19 17.62
CA SER A 155 -4.55 -4.11 18.59
C SER A 155 -3.43 -3.08 18.52
N LEU A 156 -3.80 -1.81 18.37
CA LEU A 156 -2.86 -0.70 18.55
C LEU A 156 -2.75 -0.37 20.02
N THR A 157 -1.50 -0.23 20.50
CA THR A 157 -1.27 0.24 21.87
C THR A 157 -1.43 1.74 21.89
N TRP A 158 -2.38 2.22 22.68
CA TRP A 158 -2.58 3.64 22.93
C TRP A 158 -1.60 4.11 24.00
N PRO A 159 -0.71 5.06 23.71
CA PRO A 159 0.17 5.61 24.74
C PRO A 159 -0.63 6.40 25.76
N SER A 160 -0.35 6.22 27.06
CA SER A 160 -1.08 6.90 28.13
C SER A 160 -0.99 8.43 28.10
N PHE A 161 -0.02 8.98 27.38
CA PHE A 161 0.17 10.41 27.20
C PHE A 161 -0.53 10.97 25.95
N ALA A 162 -1.07 10.11 25.07
CA ALA A 162 -1.78 10.57 23.89
C ALA A 162 -3.22 10.93 24.25
N LEU A 163 -3.68 12.06 23.76
CA LEU A 163 -5.03 12.57 24.04
C LEU A 163 -6.04 12.09 23.02
N ASP A 164 -5.65 11.89 21.75
CA ASP A 164 -6.47 11.35 20.65
C ASP A 164 -5.57 10.86 19.50
#